data_f457d9ae1677aab4bd3ed704780981f7
#
_entry.id   f457d9ae1677aab4bd3ed704780981f7
#
_cell.length_a   1.000
_cell.length_b   1.000
_cell.length_c   1.000
_cell.angle_alpha   90.00
_cell.angle_beta   90.00
_cell.angle_gamma   90.00
#
_symmetry.space_group_name_H-M   'P 1'
#
loop_
_entity.id
_entity.type
_entity.pdbx_description
1 polymer ?
#
loop_
_entity_poly.entity_id
_entity_poly.type
_entity_poly.pdbx_seq_one_letter_code
_entity_poly.pdbx_strand_id
1 'polypeptide(L)' 'MPEANVYDVVRNDEEQYSLWEADRELPTGWYRQGVRGTREECLAHIDQVWTDIRPRSVRERQA' A
#
# COMPACT_ATOMS: atom_id res chain seq x y z
N MET A 1 5.31 1.22 -24.11
CA MET A 1 5.33 1.25 -23.73
C MET A 1 5.36 1.40 -22.95
N PRO A 2 5.49 1.55 -22.87
CA PRO A 2 5.70 1.43 -22.06
C PRO A 2 5.45 1.44 -21.17
N GLU A 3 5.49 1.40 -20.69
CA GLU A 3 5.47 1.34 -19.82
C GLU A 3 5.53 1.33 -18.76
N ALA A 4 5.79 1.68 -18.75
CA ALA A 4 6.15 1.17 -17.44
C ALA A 4 5.70 2.12 -16.39
N ASN A 5 4.60 1.83 -15.82
CA ASN A 5 4.10 2.63 -14.73
C ASN A 5 4.86 2.30 -13.46
N VAL A 6 5.19 3.33 -12.70
CA VAL A 6 5.82 3.19 -11.41
C VAL A 6 4.77 3.45 -10.35
N TYR A 7 4.74 2.59 -9.34
CA TYR A 7 3.76 2.68 -8.26
C TYR A 7 4.45 2.85 -6.92
N ASP A 8 3.76 3.49 -6.01
CA ASP A 8 4.17 3.57 -4.61
C ASP A 8 3.24 2.70 -3.77
N VAL A 9 3.82 2.02 -2.79
CA VAL A 9 3.01 1.37 -1.76
C VAL A 9 2.56 2.44 -0.79
N VAL A 10 1.28 2.46 -0.49
CA VAL A 10 0.69 3.43 0.42
C VAL A 10 -0.08 2.70 1.50
N ARG A 11 -0.24 3.35 2.63
CA ARG A 11 -0.93 2.77 3.79
C ARG A 11 -1.77 3.85 4.45
N ASN A 12 -2.92 3.46 4.98
CA ASN A 12 -3.76 4.38 5.73
C ASN A 12 -3.65 4.13 7.23
N ASP A 13 -4.43 4.88 8.02
CA ASP A 13 -4.39 4.78 9.48
C ASP A 13 -4.91 3.43 9.99
N GLU A 14 -5.67 2.72 9.19
CA GLU A 14 -6.16 1.39 9.53
C GLU A 14 -5.18 0.30 9.15
N GLU A 15 -3.99 0.67 8.68
CA GLU A 15 -2.96 -0.25 8.22
C GLU A 15 -3.39 -1.06 7.01
N GLN A 16 -4.26 -0.48 6.20
CA GLN A 16 -4.63 -1.06 4.91
C GLN A 16 -3.64 -0.56 3.87
N TYR A 17 -3.22 -1.46 2.99
CA TYR A 17 -2.23 -1.15 1.96
C TYR A 17 -2.88 -1.05 0.61
N SER A 18 -2.28 -0.25 -0.26
CA SER A 18 -2.76 -0.10 -1.62
C SER A 18 -1.61 0.34 -2.51
N LEU A 19 -1.86 0.35 -3.82
CA LEU A 19 -0.92 0.86 -4.80
C LEU A 19 -1.45 2.18 -5.32
N TRP A 20 -0.52 3.11 -5.55
CA TRP A 20 -0.87 4.42 -6.09
C TRP A 20 0.18 4.79 -7.11
N GLU A 21 -0.23 5.36 -8.22
CA GLU A 21 0.74 5.79 -9.23
C GLU A 21 1.68 6.82 -8.63
N ALA A 22 2.97 6.64 -8.90
CA ALA A 22 4.00 7.40 -8.18
C ALA A 22 3.91 8.90 -8.40
N ASP A 23 3.40 9.33 -9.54
CA ASP A 23 3.31 10.74 -9.86
C ASP A 23 1.96 11.36 -9.50
N ARG A 24 1.11 10.62 -8.81
CA ARG A 24 -0.18 11.12 -8.38
C ARG A 24 -0.14 11.61 -6.96
N GLU A 25 -0.96 12.61 -6.68
CA GLU A 25 -1.17 13.08 -5.32
C GLU A 25 -1.98 12.06 -4.54
N LEU A 26 -1.58 11.81 -3.29
CA LEU A 26 -2.32 10.90 -2.43
C LEU A 26 -3.53 11.59 -1.83
N PRO A 27 -4.64 10.87 -1.68
CA PRO A 27 -5.77 11.42 -0.92
C PRO A 27 -5.42 11.54 0.55
N THR A 28 -6.20 12.34 1.25
CA THR A 28 -6.02 12.53 2.69
C THR A 28 -6.15 11.18 3.40
N GLY A 29 -5.23 10.93 4.33
CA GLY A 29 -5.28 9.70 5.12
C GLY A 29 -4.44 8.56 4.58
N TRP A 30 -3.77 8.75 3.45
CA TRP A 30 -2.89 7.75 2.86
C TRP A 30 -1.46 8.27 2.83
N TYR A 31 -0.52 7.40 3.09
CA TYR A 31 0.89 7.78 3.24
C TYR A 31 1.79 6.83 2.48
N ARG A 32 2.80 7.37 1.81
CA ARG A 32 3.78 6.56 1.09
C ARG A 32 4.66 5.82 2.08
N GLN A 33 4.99 4.58 1.73
CA GLN A 33 5.76 3.72 2.61
C GLN A 33 7.23 3.60 2.21
N GLY A 34 7.65 4.37 1.21
CA GLY A 34 9.04 4.34 0.77
C GLY A 34 9.37 3.18 -0.17
N VAL A 35 8.38 2.46 -0.63
CA VAL A 35 8.56 1.37 -1.58
C VAL A 35 7.99 1.80 -2.92
N ARG A 36 8.81 1.74 -3.95
CA ARG A 36 8.43 2.17 -5.28
C ARG A 36 8.96 1.17 -6.30
N GLY A 37 8.15 0.88 -7.29
CA GLY A 37 8.54 -0.04 -8.35
C GLY A 37 7.37 -0.38 -9.22
N THR A 38 7.50 -1.51 -9.93
CA THR A 38 6.41 -1.99 -10.77
C THR A 38 5.25 -2.44 -9.89
N ARG A 39 4.10 -2.60 -10.54
CA ARG A 39 2.93 -3.09 -9.82
C ARG A 39 3.21 -4.42 -9.14
N GLU A 40 3.89 -5.33 -9.84
CA GLU A 40 4.20 -6.64 -9.28
C GLU A 40 5.13 -6.55 -8.09
N GLU A 41 6.12 -5.67 -8.17
CA GLU A 41 7.05 -5.49 -7.07
C GLU A 41 6.34 -4.95 -5.83
N CYS A 42 5.45 -4.00 -6.03
CA CYS A 42 4.72 -3.42 -4.93
C CYS A 42 3.76 -4.41 -4.30
N LEU A 43 3.08 -5.21 -5.13
CA LEU A 43 2.17 -6.24 -4.62
C LEU A 43 2.92 -7.29 -3.82
N ALA A 44 4.10 -7.66 -4.27
CA ALA A 44 4.93 -8.63 -3.53
C ALA A 44 5.31 -8.08 -2.17
N HIS A 45 5.64 -6.79 -2.11
CA HIS A 45 5.97 -6.17 -0.84
C HIS A 45 4.77 -6.15 0.10
N ILE A 46 3.60 -5.78 -0.42
CA ILE A 46 2.39 -5.75 0.39
C ILE A 46 2.09 -7.15 0.94
N ASP A 47 2.26 -8.16 0.10
CA ASP A 47 2.01 -9.53 0.51
C ASP A 47 2.91 -9.96 1.66
N GLN A 48 4.12 -9.41 1.72
CA GLN A 48 5.06 -9.73 2.79
C GLN A 48 4.74 -9.02 4.09
N VAL A 49 4.25 -7.78 4.02
CA VAL A 49 4.08 -6.97 5.22
C VAL A 49 2.65 -6.97 5.74
N TRP A 50 1.69 -7.25 4.90
CA TRP A 50 0.28 -7.23 5.28
C TRP A 50 -0.19 -8.65 5.51
N THR A 51 0.10 -9.15 6.69
CA THR A 51 -0.20 -10.54 7.04
C THR A 51 -1.64 -10.74 7.48
N ASP A 52 -2.37 -9.67 7.77
CA ASP A 52 -3.78 -9.71 8.17
C ASP A 52 -4.53 -8.72 7.29
N ILE A 53 -5.46 -9.22 6.49
CA ILE A 53 -6.19 -8.38 5.54
C ILE A 53 -7.26 -7.52 6.22
N ARG A 54 -7.52 -7.74 7.49
CA ARG A 54 -8.50 -6.95 8.23
C ARG A 54 -7.89 -5.63 8.66
N PRO A 55 -8.69 -4.57 8.73
CA PRO A 55 -8.20 -3.30 9.24
C PRO A 55 -7.71 -3.42 10.67
N ARG A 56 -6.83 -2.50 11.04
CA ARG A 56 -6.23 -2.50 12.37
C ARG A 56 -7.27 -2.47 13.49
N SER A 57 -8.32 -1.66 13.34
CA SER A 57 -9.33 -1.55 14.38
C SER A 57 -10.03 -2.88 14.65
N VAL A 58 -10.23 -3.69 13.60
CA VAL A 58 -10.84 -5.01 13.77
C VAL A 58 -9.89 -5.95 14.49
N ARG A 59 -8.60 -5.90 14.13
CA ARG A 59 -7.61 -6.75 14.78
C ARG A 59 -7.48 -6.44 16.26
N GLU A 60 -7.51 -5.16 16.60
CA GLU A 60 -7.38 -4.74 17.99
C GLU A 60 -8.57 -5.19 18.83
N ARG A 61 -9.75 -5.23 18.23
CA ARG A 61 -10.93 -5.68 18.95
C ARG A 61 -10.93 -7.17 19.24
N GLN A 62 -10.11 -7.92 18.51
CA GLN A 62 -10.03 -9.37 18.70
C GLN A 62 -8.91 -9.77 19.65
N ALA A 63 -8.11 -8.82 20.04
CA ALA A 63 -6.99 -9.09 20.95
C ALA A 63 -7.44 -9.25 22.42
#